data_886f3bdadce8cc936d77684e9b6253fc
#
_entry.id   886f3bdadce8cc936d77684e9b6253fc
#
_cell.length_a   1.000
_cell.length_b   1.000
_cell.length_c   1.000
_cell.angle_alpha   90.00
_cell.angle_beta   90.00
_cell.angle_gamma   90.00
#
_symmetry.space_group_name_H-M   'P 1'
#
loop_
_entity.id
_entity.type
_entity.pdbx_description
1 polymer ?
#
loop_
_entity_poly.entity_id
_entity_poly.type
_entity_poly.pdbx_seq_one_letter_code
_entity_poly.pdbx_strand_id
1 'polypeptide(L)'
;MTLLRALVSRFSALLGDVYYEGTVPPDAPYPYAVVSAKIPAAFGGTGEITLCCYERGGDSHTRIAEKAARVMRFSGSLVHYGGGLALLQSPKCAIGHEKGGITFLRMTMAFTHYPNQCYSLRKEEFLC
;
A
#
# COMPACT_ATOMS: atom_id res chain seq x y z
N MET A 1 1.53 14.95 -6.21
CA MET A 1 1.06 13.80 -5.41
C MET A 1 2.23 12.93 -5.02
N THR A 2 2.32 12.54 -3.76
CA THR A 2 3.37 11.65 -3.28
C THR A 2 3.02 10.19 -3.59
N LEU A 3 4.03 9.32 -3.55
CA LEU A 3 3.79 7.89 -3.72
C LEU A 3 2.83 7.34 -2.67
N LEU A 4 3.02 7.73 -1.41
CA LEU A 4 2.15 7.26 -0.32
C LEU A 4 0.70 7.68 -0.56
N ARG A 5 0.47 8.90 -1.01
CA ARG A 5 -0.86 9.39 -1.33
C ARG A 5 -1.49 8.64 -2.50
N ALA A 6 -0.70 8.32 -3.51
CA ALA A 6 -1.15 7.52 -4.65
C ALA A 6 -1.54 6.10 -4.20
N LEU A 7 -0.77 5.50 -3.29
CA LEU A 7 -1.08 4.19 -2.73
C LEU A 7 -2.38 4.22 -1.93
N VAL A 8 -2.55 5.23 -1.07
CA VAL A 8 -3.81 5.39 -0.30
C VAL A 8 -4.99 5.50 -1.25
N SER A 9 -4.87 6.29 -2.31
CA SER A 9 -5.94 6.44 -3.31
C SER A 9 -6.28 5.12 -3.99
N ARG A 10 -5.25 4.38 -4.41
CA ARG A 10 -5.45 3.06 -5.05
C ARG A 10 -6.13 2.06 -4.13
N PHE A 11 -5.65 1.95 -2.91
CA PHE A 11 -6.22 1.01 -1.95
C PHE A 11 -7.60 1.44 -1.48
N SER A 12 -7.86 2.74 -1.35
CA SER A 12 -9.19 3.25 -1.00
C SER A 12 -10.25 2.87 -2.03
N ALA A 13 -9.89 2.87 -3.32
CA ALA A 13 -10.81 2.46 -4.38
C ALA A 13 -11.23 1.00 -4.25
N LEU A 14 -10.38 0.15 -3.65
CA LEU A 14 -10.67 -1.27 -3.46
C LEU A 14 -11.24 -1.61 -2.10
N LEU A 15 -10.81 -0.92 -1.05
CA LEU A 15 -10.99 -1.36 0.33
C LEU A 15 -11.83 -0.41 1.18
N GLY A 16 -12.10 0.80 0.72
CA GLY A 16 -12.81 1.81 1.49
C GLY A 16 -11.85 2.70 2.28
N ASP A 17 -12.04 2.83 3.60
CA ASP A 17 -11.24 3.74 4.40
C ASP A 17 -9.80 3.24 4.56
N VAL A 18 -8.87 4.01 4.03
CA VAL A 18 -7.42 3.72 4.11
C VAL A 18 -6.69 4.95 4.64
N TYR A 19 -5.86 4.74 5.65
CA TYR A 19 -5.08 5.79 6.30
C TYR A 19 -3.59 5.55 6.14
N TYR A 20 -2.79 6.61 6.25
CA TYR A 20 -1.34 6.46 6.43
C TYR A 20 -1.03 5.98 7.83
N GLU A 21 0.07 5.28 7.99
CA GLU A 21 0.59 4.99 9.32
C GLU A 21 0.75 6.28 10.12
N GLY A 22 0.26 6.27 11.36
CA GLY A 22 0.32 7.42 12.26
C GLY A 22 -0.79 8.45 12.10
N THR A 23 -1.69 8.30 11.11
CA THR A 23 -2.80 9.24 10.89
C THR A 23 -4.16 8.64 11.19
N VAL A 24 -4.22 7.43 11.74
CA VAL A 24 -5.49 6.77 12.05
C VAL A 24 -6.15 7.49 13.23
N PRO A 25 -7.41 7.97 13.06
CA PRO A 25 -8.13 8.56 14.17
C PRO A 25 -8.31 7.54 15.31
N PRO A 26 -8.26 7.98 16.59
CA PRO A 26 -8.45 7.06 17.73
C PRO A 26 -9.79 6.32 17.70
N ASP A 27 -10.79 6.94 17.10
CA ASP A 27 -12.16 6.41 17.00
C ASP A 27 -12.50 5.94 15.57
N ALA A 28 -11.50 5.60 14.77
CA ALA A 28 -11.73 5.14 13.39
C ALA A 28 -12.68 3.94 13.40
N PRO A 29 -13.79 4.01 12.62
CA PRO A 29 -14.74 2.91 12.57
C PRO A 29 -14.20 1.76 11.74
N TYR A 30 -14.52 0.54 12.14
CA TYR A 30 -14.24 -0.63 11.31
C TYR A 30 -15.25 -0.72 10.17
N PRO A 31 -14.86 -1.22 8.99
CA PRO A 31 -13.50 -1.64 8.63
C PRO A 31 -12.61 -0.46 8.21
N TYR A 32 -11.33 -0.60 8.40
CA TYR A 32 -10.37 0.36 7.85
C TYR A 32 -9.05 -0.34 7.56
N ALA A 33 -8.18 0.35 6.84
CA ALA A 33 -6.85 -0.15 6.53
C ALA A 33 -5.79 0.92 6.78
N VAL A 34 -4.58 0.49 7.02
CA VAL A 34 -3.43 1.37 7.26
C VAL A 34 -2.32 0.98 6.30
N VAL A 35 -1.76 1.95 5.59
CA VAL A 35 -0.66 1.74 4.67
C VAL A 35 0.58 2.46 5.16
N SER A 36 1.72 1.79 5.04
CA SER A 36 3.04 2.38 5.26
C SER A 36 3.97 1.95 4.14
N ALA A 37 5.02 2.72 3.91
CA ALA A 37 5.97 2.42 2.85
C ALA A 37 7.37 2.85 3.25
N LYS A 38 8.35 2.02 2.90
CA LYS A 38 9.77 2.37 2.96
C LYS A 38 10.21 2.65 1.54
N ILE A 39 10.47 3.92 1.24
CA ILE A 39 10.73 4.39 -0.12
C ILE A 39 12.21 4.66 -0.30
N PRO A 40 12.90 3.94 -1.21
CA PRO A 40 14.30 4.21 -1.47
C PRO A 40 14.44 5.50 -2.28
N ALA A 41 15.52 6.23 -2.03
CA ALA A 41 15.83 7.45 -2.77
C ALA A 41 16.46 7.15 -4.13
N ALA A 42 17.11 6.02 -4.27
CA ALA A 42 17.85 5.68 -5.50
C ALA A 42 16.90 5.25 -6.61
N PHE A 43 17.18 5.68 -7.84
CA PHE A 43 16.46 5.24 -9.03
C PHE A 43 16.62 3.72 -9.20
N GLY A 44 15.52 3.03 -9.39
CA GLY A 44 15.53 1.57 -9.49
C GLY A 44 15.72 0.85 -8.17
N GLY A 45 15.76 1.59 -7.05
CA GLY A 45 15.87 0.99 -5.73
C GLY A 45 14.62 0.22 -5.33
N THR A 46 14.79 -0.74 -4.42
CA THR A 46 13.69 -1.57 -3.92
C THR A 46 13.19 -1.05 -2.58
N GLY A 47 11.88 -0.84 -2.49
CA GLY A 47 11.21 -0.47 -1.26
C GLY A 47 10.21 -1.53 -0.83
N GLU A 48 9.49 -1.23 0.25
CA GLU A 48 8.50 -2.14 0.81
C GLU A 48 7.24 -1.39 1.20
N ILE A 49 6.09 -1.96 0.86
CA ILE A 49 4.78 -1.45 1.24
C ILE A 49 4.16 -2.46 2.19
N THR A 50 3.61 -1.96 3.30
CA THR A 50 2.83 -2.76 4.24
C THR A 50 1.42 -2.20 4.29
N LEU A 51 0.44 -3.06 4.07
CA LEU A 51 -0.97 -2.73 4.18
C LEU A 51 -1.59 -3.63 5.23
N CYS A 52 -2.20 -3.05 6.25
CA CYS A 52 -2.93 -3.77 7.28
C CYS A 52 -4.41 -3.42 7.18
N CYS A 53 -5.26 -4.42 6.95
CA CYS A 53 -6.71 -4.25 6.91
C CYS A 53 -7.32 -4.83 8.17
N TYR A 54 -8.26 -4.12 8.79
CA TYR A 54 -8.90 -4.53 10.02
C TYR A 54 -10.40 -4.64 9.83
N GLU A 55 -10.95 -5.77 10.24
CA GLU A 55 -12.39 -6.04 10.25
C GLU A 55 -12.81 -6.46 11.63
N ARG A 56 -14.07 -6.17 11.98
CA ARG A 56 -14.63 -6.54 13.28
C ARG A 56 -16.02 -7.15 13.09
N GLY A 57 -16.35 -8.12 13.95
CA GLY A 57 -17.67 -8.76 13.96
C GLY A 57 -17.65 -10.19 13.47
N GLY A 58 -18.84 -10.81 13.42
CA GLY A 58 -18.99 -12.23 13.15
C GLY A 58 -18.50 -12.66 11.78
N ASP A 59 -18.67 -11.83 10.75
CA ASP A 59 -18.27 -12.15 9.38
C ASP A 59 -16.91 -11.58 9.00
N SER A 60 -16.13 -11.10 9.97
CA SER A 60 -14.86 -10.44 9.70
C SER A 60 -13.89 -11.34 8.93
N HIS A 61 -13.89 -12.63 9.22
CA HIS A 61 -13.02 -13.58 8.55
C HIS A 61 -13.27 -13.66 7.05
N THR A 62 -14.54 -13.73 6.65
CA THR A 62 -14.93 -13.76 5.24
C THR A 62 -14.56 -12.46 4.53
N ARG A 63 -14.84 -11.33 5.17
CA ARG A 63 -14.51 -10.01 4.58
C ARG A 63 -13.01 -9.82 4.42
N ILE A 64 -12.23 -10.27 5.36
CA ILE A 64 -10.76 -10.21 5.26
C ILE A 64 -10.26 -11.10 4.10
N ALA A 65 -10.80 -12.29 3.94
CA ALA A 65 -10.43 -13.18 2.84
C ALA A 65 -10.73 -12.54 1.47
N GLU A 66 -11.87 -11.87 1.35
CA GLU A 66 -12.22 -11.14 0.14
C GLU A 66 -11.26 -9.99 -0.14
N LYS A 67 -10.86 -9.25 0.89
CA LYS A 67 -9.87 -8.18 0.76
C LYS A 67 -8.51 -8.70 0.35
N ALA A 68 -8.09 -9.84 0.89
CA ALA A 68 -6.85 -10.49 0.49
C ALA A 68 -6.85 -10.79 -1.00
N ALA A 69 -7.94 -11.35 -1.52
CA ALA A 69 -8.08 -11.64 -2.94
C ALA A 69 -7.98 -10.37 -3.80
N ARG A 70 -8.55 -9.26 -3.33
CA ARG A 70 -8.48 -7.99 -4.05
C ARG A 70 -7.06 -7.42 -4.09
N VAL A 71 -6.37 -7.40 -2.96
CA VAL A 71 -5.03 -6.81 -2.90
C VAL A 71 -3.98 -7.64 -3.63
N MET A 72 -4.16 -8.94 -3.71
CA MET A 72 -3.25 -9.81 -4.46
C MET A 72 -3.24 -9.49 -5.96
N ARG A 73 -4.28 -8.84 -6.47
CA ARG A 73 -4.34 -8.42 -7.88
C ARG A 73 -3.38 -7.29 -8.21
N PHE A 74 -2.81 -6.64 -7.21
CA PHE A 74 -1.83 -5.58 -7.44
C PHE A 74 -0.45 -6.09 -7.86
N SER A 75 -0.20 -7.40 -7.78
CA SER A 75 1.06 -7.96 -8.23
C SER A 75 1.33 -7.59 -9.70
N GLY A 76 2.49 -7.01 -9.97
CA GLY A 76 2.85 -6.55 -11.30
C GLY A 76 2.26 -5.21 -11.72
N SER A 77 1.52 -4.55 -10.84
CA SER A 77 0.90 -3.25 -11.15
C SER A 77 1.91 -2.12 -11.08
N LEU A 78 1.68 -1.10 -11.91
CA LEU A 78 2.42 0.17 -11.85
C LEU A 78 1.57 1.21 -11.15
N VAL A 79 2.19 1.95 -10.22
CA VAL A 79 1.57 3.08 -9.56
C VAL A 79 2.29 4.34 -9.99
N HIS A 80 1.58 5.23 -10.68
CA HIS A 80 2.09 6.53 -11.11
C HIS A 80 1.73 7.60 -10.10
N TYR A 81 2.68 8.48 -9.84
CA TYR A 81 2.46 9.63 -8.96
C TYR A 81 3.29 10.81 -9.46
N GLY A 82 3.13 11.99 -8.84
CA GLY A 82 3.80 13.20 -9.33
C GLY A 82 5.32 13.13 -9.32
N GLY A 83 5.91 12.36 -8.41
CA GLY A 83 7.37 12.21 -8.29
C GLY A 83 7.95 10.99 -9.00
N GLY A 84 7.17 10.22 -9.76
CA GLY A 84 7.69 9.05 -10.45
C GLY A 84 6.70 7.91 -10.58
N LEU A 85 7.21 6.70 -10.56
CA LEU A 85 6.38 5.50 -10.59
C LEU A 85 6.99 4.39 -9.74
N ALA A 86 6.15 3.44 -9.34
CA ALA A 86 6.56 2.27 -8.58
C ALA A 86 5.93 1.02 -9.21
N LEU A 87 6.76 -0.01 -9.41
CA LEU A 87 6.31 -1.32 -9.89
C LEU A 87 6.12 -2.23 -8.68
N LEU A 88 4.88 -2.66 -8.43
CA LEU A 88 4.52 -3.49 -7.28
C LEU A 88 4.76 -4.96 -7.59
N GLN A 89 5.38 -5.68 -6.65
CA GLN A 89 5.81 -7.05 -6.87
C GLN A 89 5.63 -7.91 -5.62
N SER A 90 5.44 -9.21 -5.84
CA SER A 90 5.55 -10.24 -4.82
C SER A 90 4.75 -9.98 -3.54
N PRO A 91 3.43 -9.75 -3.63
CA PRO A 91 2.63 -9.56 -2.42
C PRO A 91 2.58 -10.83 -1.59
N LYS A 92 2.69 -10.66 -0.27
CA LYS A 92 2.54 -11.74 0.71
C LYS A 92 1.49 -11.33 1.71
N CYS A 93 0.55 -12.22 2.02
CA CYS A 93 -0.53 -11.95 2.94
C CYS A 93 -0.48 -12.89 4.13
N ALA A 94 -0.79 -12.36 5.32
CA ALA A 94 -0.99 -13.12 6.52
C ALA A 94 -2.27 -12.64 7.20
N ILE A 95 -3.06 -13.57 7.72
CA ILE A 95 -4.31 -13.26 8.41
C ILE A 95 -4.14 -13.63 9.87
N GLY A 96 -4.58 -12.76 10.77
CA GLY A 96 -4.51 -12.99 12.20
C GLY A 96 -5.73 -12.44 12.91
N HIS A 97 -5.76 -12.66 14.22
CA HIS A 97 -6.87 -12.24 15.07
C HIS A 97 -6.35 -11.48 16.27
N GLU A 98 -7.11 -10.47 16.69
CA GLU A 98 -6.86 -9.72 17.90
C GLU A 98 -8.07 -9.81 18.83
N LYS A 99 -7.92 -9.35 20.08
CA LYS A 99 -9.00 -9.33 21.06
C LYS A 99 -10.15 -8.47 20.54
N GLY A 100 -11.37 -8.81 20.99
CA GLY A 100 -12.57 -8.05 20.64
C GLY A 100 -13.18 -8.40 19.29
N GLY A 101 -12.93 -9.61 18.79
CA GLY A 101 -13.50 -10.07 17.51
C GLY A 101 -12.92 -9.38 16.30
N ILE A 102 -11.68 -8.92 16.38
CA ILE A 102 -10.99 -8.25 15.29
C ILE A 102 -10.20 -9.27 14.48
N THR A 103 -10.39 -9.27 13.17
CA THR A 103 -9.57 -10.02 12.22
C THR A 103 -8.78 -9.03 11.40
N PHE A 104 -7.50 -9.30 11.18
CA PHE A 104 -6.68 -8.42 10.37
C PHE A 104 -5.97 -9.18 9.26
N LEU A 105 -5.69 -8.45 8.18
CA LEU A 105 -4.86 -8.90 7.07
C LEU A 105 -3.62 -8.01 7.03
N ARG A 106 -2.45 -8.63 7.06
CA ARG A 106 -1.20 -7.91 6.80
C ARG A 106 -0.69 -8.34 5.45
N MET A 107 -0.59 -7.39 4.54
CA MET A 107 0.00 -7.62 3.23
C MET A 107 1.31 -6.85 3.14
N THR A 108 2.36 -7.54 2.74
CA THR A 108 3.67 -6.94 2.49
C THR A 108 4.01 -7.12 1.03
N MET A 109 4.46 -6.05 0.39
CA MET A 109 4.73 -6.03 -1.04
C MET A 109 6.02 -5.28 -1.31
N ALA A 110 6.91 -5.87 -2.10
CA ALA A 110 8.09 -5.17 -2.58
C ALA A 110 7.72 -4.27 -3.77
N PHE A 111 8.46 -3.19 -3.96
CA PHE A 111 8.31 -2.38 -5.16
C PHE A 111 9.66 -1.86 -5.64
N THR A 112 9.75 -1.64 -6.95
CA THR A 112 10.88 -0.97 -7.57
C THR A 112 10.48 0.47 -7.84
N HIS A 113 11.31 1.41 -7.42
CA HIS A 113 11.00 2.83 -7.42
C HIS A 113 11.78 3.57 -8.50
N TYR A 114 11.07 4.34 -9.32
CA TYR A 114 11.63 5.13 -10.41
C TYR A 114 11.23 6.60 -10.24
N PRO A 115 11.99 7.39 -9.45
CA PRO A 115 11.64 8.78 -9.22
C PRO A 115 11.90 9.65 -10.45
N ASN A 116 11.03 10.64 -10.67
CA ASN A 116 11.11 11.54 -11.81
C ASN A 116 12.29 12.51 -11.76
N GLN A 117 12.92 12.66 -10.62
CA GLN A 117 14.08 13.55 -10.49
C GLN A 117 15.14 13.28 -11.54
N CYS A 118 15.34 12.00 -11.85
CA CYS A 118 16.28 11.61 -12.88
C CYS A 118 15.86 12.10 -14.26
N TYR A 119 14.57 12.09 -14.54
CA TYR A 119 14.07 12.57 -15.82
C TYR A 119 14.25 14.06 -16.01
N SER A 120 14.10 14.83 -14.96
CA SER A 120 14.33 16.27 -15.02
C SER A 120 15.76 16.61 -15.41
N LEU A 121 16.71 15.89 -14.85
CA LEU A 121 18.11 16.07 -15.18
C LEU A 121 18.43 15.57 -16.57
N ARG A 122 17.81 14.51 -16.98
CA ARG A 122 18.06 13.86 -18.26
C ARG A 122 17.70 14.68 -19.48
N LYS A 123 16.83 15.63 -19.35
CA LYS A 123 16.52 16.51 -20.47
C LYS A 123 17.75 17.19 -21.00
N GLU A 124 18.76 17.36 -20.18
CA GLU A 124 19.95 18.09 -20.51
C GLU A 124 21.20 17.23 -20.44
N GLU A 125 21.31 16.38 -19.44
CA GLU A 125 22.56 15.74 -19.09
C GLU A 125 22.53 14.23 -19.01
N PHE A 126 21.39 13.61 -19.01
CA PHE A 126 21.25 12.16 -18.99
C PHE A 126 21.95 11.50 -17.81
N LEU A 127 21.76 12.04 -16.62
CA LEU A 127 22.48 11.60 -15.44
C LEU A 127 21.85 10.38 -14.76
N CYS A 128 20.72 9.92 -15.18
CA CYS A 128 20.08 8.76 -14.55
C CYS A 128 20.05 7.53 -15.44
#